data_23d0ff393b89203ac1104456bc843fab
#
_entry.id   23d0ff393b89203ac1104456bc843fab
#
_cell.length_a   1.000
_cell.length_b   1.000
_cell.length_c   1.000
_cell.angle_alpha   90.00
_cell.angle_beta   90.00
_cell.angle_gamma   90.00
#
_symmetry.space_group_name_H-M   'P 1'
#
loop_
_entity.id
_entity.type
_entity.pdbx_description
1 polymer ?
#
loop_
_entity_poly.entity_id
_entity_poly.type
_entity_poly.pdbx_seq_one_letter_code
_entity_poly.pdbx_strand_id
1 'polypeptide(L)' 'MNDKELFNAVFDNFAAKHRGLRMSGTLVYYKGECIFNTDGYNLEYNLLRLTKLLDDEGELL' A
#
# COMPACT_ATOMS: atom_id res chain seq x y z
N MET A 1 -17.37 -7.36 -1.53
CA MET A 1 -15.90 -7.24 -1.57
C MET A 1 -15.37 -7.26 -0.14
N ASN A 2 -14.43 -8.14 0.17
CA ASN A 2 -13.87 -8.19 1.51
C ASN A 2 -12.75 -7.16 1.67
N ASP A 3 -12.25 -7.00 2.89
CA ASP A 3 -11.24 -5.99 3.20
C ASP A 3 -9.96 -6.16 2.41
N LYS A 4 -9.55 -7.41 2.19
CA LYS A 4 -8.34 -7.70 1.42
C LYS A 4 -8.50 -7.26 -0.03
N GLU A 5 -9.64 -7.58 -0.62
CA GLU A 5 -9.92 -7.20 -2.01
C GLU A 5 -10.02 -5.70 -2.16
N LEU A 6 -10.65 -5.02 -1.20
CA LEU A 6 -10.76 -3.58 -1.22
C LEU A 6 -9.40 -2.91 -1.10
N PHE A 7 -8.57 -3.40 -0.17
CA PHE A 7 -7.20 -2.87 -0.04
C PHE A 7 -6.41 -3.06 -1.32
N ASN A 8 -6.51 -4.24 -1.93
CA ASN A 8 -5.80 -4.53 -3.17
C ASN A 8 -6.25 -3.60 -4.30
N ALA A 9 -7.54 -3.29 -4.38
CA ALA A 9 -8.06 -2.39 -5.40
C ALA A 9 -7.51 -0.97 -5.22
N VAL A 10 -7.48 -0.47 -3.98
CA VAL A 10 -6.90 0.84 -3.67
C VAL A 10 -5.40 0.83 -3.95
N PHE A 11 -4.72 -0.23 -3.55
CA PHE A 11 -3.29 -0.37 -3.79
C PHE A 11 -2.98 -0.32 -5.29
N ASP A 12 -3.75 -1.03 -6.10
CA ASP A 12 -3.54 -1.05 -7.54
C ASP A 12 -3.70 0.35 -8.16
N ASN A 13 -4.65 1.14 -7.65
CA ASN A 13 -4.81 2.52 -8.09
C ASN A 13 -3.57 3.35 -7.79
N PHE A 14 -3.01 3.21 -6.59
CA PHE A 14 -1.78 3.93 -6.25
C PHE A 14 -0.59 3.40 -7.05
N ALA A 15 -0.49 2.08 -7.23
CA ALA A 15 0.62 1.48 -7.97
C ALA A 15 0.64 1.92 -9.43
N ALA A 16 -0.53 2.18 -10.01
CA ALA A 16 -0.61 2.69 -11.38
C ALA A 16 0.01 4.08 -11.51
N LYS A 17 0.03 4.85 -10.43
CA LYS A 17 0.57 6.22 -10.40
C LYS A 17 1.98 6.29 -9.83
N HIS A 18 2.37 5.30 -9.04
CA HIS A 18 3.65 5.31 -8.32
C HIS A 18 4.42 4.04 -8.65
N ARG A 19 5.31 4.12 -9.62
CA ARG A 19 5.99 2.97 -10.22
C ARG A 19 6.77 2.11 -9.24
N GLY A 20 7.26 2.71 -8.18
CA GLY A 20 8.05 1.98 -7.18
C GLY A 20 7.23 1.14 -6.24
N LEU A 21 5.91 1.29 -6.25
CA LEU A 21 5.02 0.62 -5.31
C LEU A 21 4.69 -0.78 -5.81
N ARG A 22 5.01 -1.77 -4.99
CA ARG A 22 4.79 -3.20 -5.30
C ARG A 22 4.26 -3.90 -4.07
N MET A 23 3.61 -5.03 -4.29
CA MET A 23 3.14 -5.89 -3.21
C MET A 23 3.42 -7.34 -3.55
N SER A 24 3.94 -8.09 -2.58
CA SER A 24 4.17 -9.52 -2.69
C SER A 24 3.48 -10.20 -1.52
N GLY A 25 2.40 -10.97 -1.82
CA GLY A 25 1.58 -11.55 -0.76
C GLY A 25 0.98 -10.44 0.11
N THR A 26 1.38 -10.39 1.38
CA THR A 26 0.93 -9.36 2.31
C THR A 26 1.95 -8.25 2.54
N LEU A 27 3.13 -8.35 1.91
CA LEU A 27 4.22 -7.40 2.11
C LEU A 27 4.17 -6.29 1.07
N VAL A 28 4.25 -5.06 1.53
CA VAL A 28 4.26 -3.89 0.66
C VAL A 28 5.69 -3.40 0.49
N TYR A 29 6.10 -3.21 -0.76
CA TYR A 29 7.43 -2.73 -1.11
C TYR A 29 7.35 -1.38 -1.80
N TYR A 30 8.31 -0.54 -1.53
CA TYR A 30 8.44 0.74 -2.23
C TYR A 30 9.90 0.93 -2.63
N LYS A 31 10.11 1.07 -3.94
CA LYS A 31 11.46 1.22 -4.52
C LYS A 31 12.41 0.09 -4.10
N GLY A 32 11.87 -1.14 -4.06
CA GLY A 32 12.64 -2.33 -3.73
C GLY A 32 12.80 -2.62 -2.25
N GLU A 33 12.31 -1.74 -1.38
CA GLU A 33 12.42 -1.88 0.05
C GLU A 33 11.09 -2.31 0.67
N CYS A 34 11.10 -3.31 1.53
CA CYS A 34 9.92 -3.76 2.25
C CYS A 34 9.57 -2.72 3.32
N ILE A 35 8.38 -2.13 3.20
CA ILE A 35 7.98 -1.04 4.09
C ILE A 35 7.09 -1.55 5.22
N PHE A 36 6.05 -2.32 4.89
CA PHE A 36 5.18 -2.86 5.94
C PHE A 36 4.47 -4.12 5.47
N ASN A 37 3.93 -4.85 6.46
CA ASN A 37 3.16 -6.07 6.24
C ASN A 37 1.70 -5.77 6.57
N THR A 38 0.78 -6.12 5.67
CA THR A 38 -0.64 -5.88 5.86
C THR A 38 -1.31 -6.95 6.73
N ASP A 39 -0.62 -8.07 6.96
CA ASP A 39 -1.16 -9.19 7.73
C ASP A 39 -1.33 -8.82 9.20
N GLY A 40 -2.46 -9.22 9.78
CA GLY A 40 -2.73 -8.97 11.19
C GLY A 40 -3.30 -7.58 11.50
N TYR A 41 -3.52 -6.75 10.50
CA TYR A 41 -4.07 -5.40 10.68
C TYR A 41 -5.34 -5.22 9.88
N ASN A 42 -6.20 -4.29 10.32
CA ASN A 42 -7.46 -4.03 9.62
C ASN A 42 -7.25 -3.13 8.40
N LEU A 43 -8.31 -3.03 7.60
CA LEU A 43 -8.28 -2.26 6.35
C LEU A 43 -7.92 -0.79 6.59
N GLU A 44 -8.55 -0.15 7.56
CA GLU A 44 -8.33 1.27 7.83
C GLU A 44 -6.88 1.55 8.18
N TYR A 45 -6.30 0.70 9.02
CA TYR A 45 -4.92 0.86 9.43
C TYR A 45 -3.96 0.68 8.25
N ASN A 46 -4.22 -0.33 7.42
CA ASN A 46 -3.38 -0.59 6.25
C ASN A 46 -3.46 0.57 5.24
N LEU A 47 -4.65 1.11 5.02
CA LEU A 47 -4.82 2.25 4.14
C LEU A 47 -4.12 3.50 4.69
N LEU A 48 -4.20 3.70 5.99
CA LEU A 48 -3.51 4.82 6.63
C LEU A 48 -2.00 4.71 6.45
N ARG A 49 -1.45 3.50 6.65
CA ARG A 49 -0.02 3.27 6.47
C ARG A 49 0.42 3.53 5.04
N LEU A 50 -0.37 3.06 4.08
CA LEU A 50 -0.06 3.27 2.66
C LEU A 50 -0.11 4.75 2.30
N THR A 51 -1.15 5.45 2.74
CA THR A 51 -1.29 6.88 2.48
C THR A 51 -0.14 7.66 3.09
N LYS A 52 0.24 7.33 4.31
CA LYS A 52 1.33 8.00 5.00
C LYS A 52 2.67 7.76 4.31
N LEU A 53 2.91 6.54 3.84
CA LEU A 53 4.12 6.23 3.10
C LEU A 53 4.26 7.12 1.88
N LEU A 54 3.21 7.23 1.07
CA LEU A 54 3.26 8.01 -0.15
C LEU A 54 3.35 9.50 0.13
N ASP A 55 2.70 9.97 1.20
CA ASP A 55 2.78 11.37 1.61
C ASP A 55 4.20 11.73 2.08
N ASP A 56 4.81 10.86 2.88
CA ASP A 56 6.18 11.07 3.38
C ASP A 56 7.18 11.12 2.24
N GLU A 57 6.93 10.37 1.17
CA GLU A 57 7.79 10.36 -0.01
C GLU A 57 7.46 11.49 -0.99
N GLY A 58 6.41 12.26 -0.72
CA GLY A 58 5.98 13.31 -1.62
C GLY A 58 5.27 12.81 -2.87
N GLU A 59 4.90 11.54 -2.89
CA GLU A 59 4.33 10.89 -4.08
C GLU A 59 2.82 11.06 -4.16
N LEU A 60 2.16 11.37 -3.05
CA LEU A 60 0.71 11.45 -3.00
C LEU A 60 0.18 12.73 -3.67
N LEU A 61 0.96 13.75 -3.67
CA LEU A 61 0.62 15.03 -4.29
C LEU A 61 1.03 15.04 -5.77
#